data_60760c6a794a83d1f8693a9656691ea3
#
_entry.id   60760c6a794a83d1f8693a9656691ea3
#
_cell.length_a   1.000
_cell.length_b   1.000
_cell.length_c   1.000
_cell.angle_alpha   90.00
_cell.angle_beta   90.00
_cell.angle_gamma   90.00
#
_symmetry.space_group_name_H-M   'P 1'
#
loop_
_entity.id
_entity.type
_entity.pdbx_description
1 polymer ?
#
loop_
_entity_poly.entity_id
_entity_poly.type
_entity_poly.pdbx_seq_one_letter_code
_entity_poly.pdbx_strand_id
1 'polypeptide(L)'
;LQVMVDQKGVAQAPVAPQMFGNAGLEHNQKYGTTPEHFAKIGYKNHKHSVNNPFSQFRDEYSMEQINGAPMVHEPLTKLHCCPTSDGGAAAVIASEKFVKERGLESRAVEIVGMEMSTDFPAALEGKSCIQAVGFDMTKDAVSKLYKDTGMGAGDVQVVELHDCFSANELITYEALGLCEEGKAGEFIDAGDNTYGGKYVVNPSGGLISKGHPLGATGLAQCYDCAKLGTQTDAGKPNCNGASSKYRYRLYQNNVFHTIFYERICF
;
A
#
# COMPACT_ATOMS: atom_id res chain seq x y z
N LEU A 1 -19.45 9.26 0.71
CA LEU A 1 -20.43 8.93 -0.34
C LEU A 1 -21.06 10.19 -0.94
N GLN A 2 -21.58 11.13 -0.09
CA GLN A 2 -22.25 12.33 -0.57
C GLN A 2 -21.35 13.18 -1.48
N VAL A 3 -20.08 13.37 -1.13
CA VAL A 3 -19.07 14.06 -1.96
C VAL A 3 -19.01 13.50 -3.38
N MET A 4 -18.94 12.17 -3.48
CA MET A 4 -18.91 11.49 -4.77
C MET A 4 -20.20 11.73 -5.56
N VAL A 5 -21.35 11.61 -4.89
CA VAL A 5 -22.67 11.83 -5.52
C VAL A 5 -22.82 13.24 -6.05
N ASP A 6 -22.39 14.23 -5.27
CA ASP A 6 -22.52 15.65 -5.62
C ASP A 6 -21.59 16.04 -6.79
N GLN A 7 -20.44 15.40 -6.93
CA GLN A 7 -19.46 15.72 -7.97
C GLN A 7 -19.63 14.90 -9.24
N LYS A 8 -19.93 13.62 -9.15
CA LYS A 8 -19.86 12.65 -10.27
C LYS A 8 -21.16 11.89 -10.48
N GLY A 9 -22.16 12.03 -9.60
CA GLY A 9 -23.36 11.20 -9.62
C GLY A 9 -23.11 9.77 -9.15
N VAL A 10 -24.11 8.91 -9.37
CA VAL A 10 -24.04 7.47 -9.03
C VAL A 10 -24.08 6.66 -10.30
N ALA A 11 -23.09 5.78 -10.49
CA ALA A 11 -23.03 4.83 -11.58
C ALA A 11 -23.53 3.44 -11.16
N GLN A 12 -23.82 2.58 -12.13
CA GLN A 12 -24.13 1.17 -11.88
C GLN A 12 -22.84 0.36 -11.67
N ALA A 13 -22.15 0.66 -10.57
CA ALA A 13 -20.93 -0.03 -10.15
C ALA A 13 -20.91 -0.12 -8.62
N PRO A 14 -20.13 -1.02 -8.00
CA PRO A 14 -19.96 -1.04 -6.55
C PRO A 14 -19.44 0.30 -6.03
N VAL A 15 -19.83 0.68 -4.81
CA VAL A 15 -19.54 2.01 -4.24
C VAL A 15 -18.03 2.28 -4.11
N ALA A 16 -17.27 1.33 -3.61
CA ALA A 16 -15.83 1.53 -3.40
C ALA A 16 -15.06 1.80 -4.71
N PRO A 17 -15.21 1.01 -5.79
CA PRO A 17 -14.63 1.36 -7.09
C PRO A 17 -15.04 2.74 -7.61
N GLN A 18 -16.27 3.20 -7.35
CA GLN A 18 -16.69 4.55 -7.73
C GLN A 18 -15.92 5.63 -6.96
N MET A 19 -15.76 5.46 -5.64
CA MET A 19 -15.02 6.42 -4.82
C MET A 19 -13.57 6.55 -5.28
N PHE A 20 -12.86 5.44 -5.38
CA PHE A 20 -11.44 5.45 -5.73
C PHE A 20 -11.19 5.71 -7.23
N GLY A 21 -12.07 5.26 -8.11
CA GLY A 21 -12.01 5.59 -9.53
C GLY A 21 -12.20 7.10 -9.77
N ASN A 22 -13.18 7.71 -9.10
CA ASN A 22 -13.40 9.16 -9.18
C ASN A 22 -12.22 9.96 -8.61
N ALA A 23 -11.58 9.49 -7.55
CA ALA A 23 -10.36 10.09 -7.03
C ALA A 23 -9.19 9.97 -8.04
N GLY A 24 -9.07 8.83 -8.72
CA GLY A 24 -8.11 8.66 -9.82
C GLY A 24 -8.38 9.61 -10.99
N LEU A 25 -9.63 9.77 -11.38
CA LEU A 25 -10.01 10.74 -12.44
C LEU A 25 -9.72 12.19 -12.02
N GLU A 26 -9.96 12.54 -10.75
CA GLU A 26 -9.59 13.86 -10.23
C GLU A 26 -8.08 14.07 -10.31
N HIS A 27 -7.30 13.05 -9.93
CA HIS A 27 -5.85 13.09 -10.02
C HIS A 27 -5.37 13.27 -11.48
N ASN A 28 -6.00 12.58 -12.43
CA ASN A 28 -5.72 12.75 -13.86
C ASN A 28 -5.98 14.18 -14.31
N GLN A 29 -7.11 14.77 -13.90
CA GLN A 29 -7.49 16.14 -14.25
C GLN A 29 -6.56 17.19 -13.62
N LYS A 30 -6.16 16.98 -12.39
CA LYS A 30 -5.37 17.94 -11.61
C LYS A 30 -3.88 17.90 -11.94
N TYR A 31 -3.34 16.71 -12.16
CA TYR A 31 -1.89 16.48 -12.24
C TYR A 31 -1.41 15.82 -13.54
N GLY A 32 -2.34 15.47 -14.45
CA GLY A 32 -1.98 14.90 -15.75
C GLY A 32 -1.58 13.42 -15.70
N THR A 33 -1.86 12.69 -14.64
CA THR A 33 -1.72 11.23 -14.65
C THR A 33 -2.67 10.61 -15.68
N THR A 34 -2.38 9.40 -16.10
CA THR A 34 -3.11 8.73 -17.18
C THR A 34 -3.55 7.33 -16.76
N PRO A 35 -4.50 6.70 -17.44
CA PRO A 35 -4.87 5.30 -17.20
C PRO A 35 -3.68 4.34 -17.23
N GLU A 36 -2.64 4.64 -18.02
CA GLU A 36 -1.41 3.85 -18.10
C GLU A 36 -0.68 3.75 -16.75
N HIS A 37 -0.68 4.80 -15.94
CA HIS A 37 -0.06 4.76 -14.60
C HIS A 37 -0.78 3.77 -13.68
N PHE A 38 -2.11 3.72 -13.73
CA PHE A 38 -2.88 2.73 -12.97
C PHE A 38 -2.61 1.30 -13.46
N ALA A 39 -2.46 1.12 -14.78
CA ALA A 39 -2.12 -0.16 -15.36
C ALA A 39 -0.73 -0.64 -14.95
N LYS A 40 0.26 0.26 -14.90
CA LYS A 40 1.62 -0.05 -14.40
C LYS A 40 1.62 -0.50 -12.94
N ILE A 41 0.78 0.10 -12.09
CA ILE A 41 0.58 -0.35 -10.71
C ILE A 41 -0.01 -1.75 -10.68
N GLY A 42 -1.11 -2.00 -11.40
CA GLY A 42 -1.73 -3.31 -11.50
C GLY A 42 -0.74 -4.38 -11.98
N TYR A 43 -0.01 -4.09 -13.06
CA TYR A 43 1.03 -4.97 -13.60
C TYR A 43 2.10 -5.30 -12.54
N LYS A 44 2.63 -4.27 -11.87
CA LYS A 44 3.63 -4.43 -10.82
C LYS A 44 3.13 -5.34 -9.70
N ASN A 45 1.93 -5.11 -9.19
CA ASN A 45 1.39 -5.86 -8.07
C ASN A 45 1.12 -7.33 -8.44
N HIS A 46 0.54 -7.60 -9.61
CA HIS A 46 0.38 -8.97 -10.11
C HIS A 46 1.73 -9.68 -10.33
N LYS A 47 2.74 -8.98 -10.84
CA LYS A 47 4.09 -9.53 -10.98
C LYS A 47 4.74 -9.84 -9.62
N HIS A 48 4.56 -8.99 -8.63
CA HIS A 48 5.10 -9.21 -7.28
C HIS A 48 4.44 -10.43 -6.60
N SER A 49 3.16 -10.69 -6.87
CA SER A 49 2.40 -11.76 -6.22
C SER A 49 2.73 -13.17 -6.68
N VAL A 50 3.37 -13.35 -7.82
CA VAL A 50 3.60 -14.66 -8.46
C VAL A 50 4.21 -15.69 -7.49
N ASN A 51 5.17 -15.25 -6.67
CA ASN A 51 5.84 -16.10 -5.69
C ASN A 51 5.26 -16.01 -4.27
N ASN A 52 4.17 -15.27 -4.05
CA ASN A 52 3.54 -15.19 -2.75
C ASN A 52 2.49 -16.32 -2.59
N PRO A 53 2.75 -17.33 -1.74
CA PRO A 53 1.83 -18.47 -1.56
C PRO A 53 0.47 -18.07 -0.95
N PHE A 54 0.39 -16.88 -0.34
CA PHE A 54 -0.83 -16.35 0.28
C PHE A 54 -1.64 -15.45 -0.65
N SER A 55 -1.14 -15.16 -1.86
CA SER A 55 -1.89 -14.39 -2.84
C SER A 55 -3.00 -15.20 -3.48
N GLN A 56 -4.17 -14.57 -3.60
CA GLN A 56 -5.32 -15.13 -4.30
C GLN A 56 -5.07 -15.21 -5.81
N PHE A 57 -4.44 -14.18 -6.38
CA PHE A 57 -3.99 -14.17 -7.78
C PHE A 57 -2.47 -14.31 -7.82
N ARG A 58 -1.98 -15.30 -8.56
CA ARG A 58 -0.57 -15.61 -8.70
C ARG A 58 -0.14 -15.74 -10.16
N ASP A 59 -1.03 -15.39 -11.06
CA ASP A 59 -0.73 -15.37 -12.49
C ASP A 59 -0.01 -14.08 -12.86
N GLU A 60 0.93 -14.19 -13.77
CA GLU A 60 1.58 -13.04 -14.39
C GLU A 60 0.73 -12.55 -15.57
N TYR A 61 0.37 -11.29 -15.56
CA TYR A 61 -0.43 -10.66 -16.61
C TYR A 61 0.43 -9.71 -17.44
N SER A 62 0.17 -9.62 -18.75
CA SER A 62 0.76 -8.58 -19.59
C SER A 62 0.02 -7.24 -19.39
N MET A 63 0.64 -6.14 -19.83
CA MET A 63 0.00 -4.82 -19.82
C MET A 63 -1.28 -4.79 -20.64
N GLU A 64 -1.32 -5.52 -21.77
CA GLU A 64 -2.52 -5.64 -22.61
C GLU A 64 -3.65 -6.37 -21.88
N GLN A 65 -3.33 -7.40 -21.08
CA GLN A 65 -4.33 -8.11 -20.28
C GLN A 65 -4.86 -7.23 -19.14
N ILE A 66 -4.00 -6.45 -18.50
CA ILE A 66 -4.39 -5.51 -17.44
C ILE A 66 -5.34 -4.44 -18.02
N ASN A 67 -4.94 -3.79 -19.12
CA ASN A 67 -5.74 -2.75 -19.77
C ASN A 67 -7.03 -3.31 -20.39
N GLY A 68 -6.99 -4.52 -20.96
CA GLY A 68 -8.12 -5.19 -21.61
C GLY A 68 -9.06 -5.92 -20.65
N ALA A 69 -8.79 -5.94 -19.34
CA ALA A 69 -9.68 -6.55 -18.37
C ALA A 69 -11.04 -5.81 -18.30
N PRO A 70 -12.13 -6.48 -17.93
CA PRO A 70 -13.44 -5.85 -17.83
C PRO A 70 -13.43 -4.60 -16.97
N MET A 71 -13.99 -3.50 -17.49
CA MET A 71 -14.13 -2.24 -16.76
C MET A 71 -15.07 -2.43 -15.57
N VAL A 72 -14.66 -1.98 -14.38
CA VAL A 72 -15.48 -1.95 -13.18
C VAL A 72 -16.08 -0.56 -12.99
N HIS A 73 -15.24 0.46 -12.98
CA HIS A 73 -15.61 1.88 -12.96
C HIS A 73 -14.40 2.68 -13.40
N GLU A 74 -14.56 3.54 -14.41
CA GLU A 74 -13.45 4.30 -14.98
C GLU A 74 -12.62 5.04 -13.90
N PRO A 75 -11.28 4.94 -13.91
CA PRO A 75 -10.42 4.27 -14.89
C PRO A 75 -10.06 2.82 -14.52
N LEU A 76 -10.78 2.19 -13.60
CA LEU A 76 -10.43 0.92 -12.97
C LEU A 76 -11.02 -0.28 -13.71
N THR A 77 -10.16 -1.12 -14.26
CA THR A 77 -10.51 -2.46 -14.72
C THR A 77 -10.50 -3.47 -13.57
N LYS A 78 -11.00 -4.69 -13.82
CA LYS A 78 -11.02 -5.76 -12.82
C LYS A 78 -9.64 -6.06 -12.22
N LEU A 79 -8.56 -5.95 -13.02
CA LEU A 79 -7.19 -6.21 -12.58
C LEU A 79 -6.53 -5.00 -11.88
N HIS A 80 -7.24 -3.89 -11.75
CA HIS A 80 -6.89 -2.74 -10.90
C HIS A 80 -7.56 -2.79 -9.52
N CYS A 81 -8.41 -3.78 -9.27
CA CYS A 81 -9.23 -3.88 -8.07
C CYS A 81 -8.85 -5.11 -7.27
N CYS A 82 -8.82 -4.98 -5.94
CA CYS A 82 -8.68 -6.14 -5.08
C CYS A 82 -9.87 -7.09 -5.24
N PRO A 83 -9.64 -8.41 -5.24
CA PRO A 83 -10.74 -9.37 -5.24
C PRO A 83 -11.44 -9.41 -3.88
N THR A 84 -12.72 -9.77 -3.89
CA THR A 84 -13.44 -10.11 -2.66
C THR A 84 -12.79 -11.33 -2.01
N SER A 85 -12.48 -11.24 -0.73
CA SER A 85 -11.67 -12.25 -0.04
C SER A 85 -12.13 -12.45 1.39
N ASP A 86 -12.03 -13.71 1.84
CA ASP A 86 -12.06 -14.08 3.25
C ASP A 86 -10.65 -14.43 3.70
N GLY A 87 -10.33 -14.19 4.97
CA GLY A 87 -9.01 -14.50 5.50
C GLY A 87 -8.86 -14.18 6.97
N GLY A 88 -7.79 -14.69 7.56
CA GLY A 88 -7.39 -14.44 8.94
C GLY A 88 -5.90 -14.17 9.04
N ALA A 89 -5.52 -13.28 9.94
CA ALA A 89 -4.13 -13.02 10.28
C ALA A 89 -3.99 -12.75 11.78
N ALA A 90 -2.83 -13.08 12.33
CA ALA A 90 -2.52 -12.86 13.74
C ALA A 90 -1.07 -12.43 13.92
N ALA A 91 -0.81 -11.61 14.92
CA ALA A 91 0.52 -11.21 15.34
C ALA A 91 0.70 -11.48 16.83
N VAL A 92 1.90 -11.91 17.23
CA VAL A 92 2.29 -12.06 18.63
C VAL A 92 3.12 -10.84 19.00
N ILE A 93 2.62 -10.06 19.94
CA ILE A 93 3.33 -8.88 20.48
C ILE A 93 3.98 -9.31 21.81
N ALA A 94 5.26 -8.96 21.95
CA ALA A 94 6.03 -9.28 23.14
C ALA A 94 6.87 -8.08 23.57
N SER A 95 7.17 -7.97 24.88
CA SER A 95 8.10 -6.97 25.37
C SER A 95 9.53 -7.34 24.97
N GLU A 96 10.39 -6.33 24.82
CA GLU A 96 11.84 -6.52 24.60
C GLU A 96 12.44 -7.47 25.65
N LYS A 97 12.07 -7.30 26.92
CA LYS A 97 12.50 -8.16 28.01
C LYS A 97 12.18 -9.63 27.73
N PHE A 98 10.93 -9.94 27.35
CA PHE A 98 10.51 -11.30 27.02
C PHE A 98 11.29 -11.87 25.83
N VAL A 99 11.50 -11.07 24.79
CA VAL A 99 12.25 -11.47 23.59
C VAL A 99 13.68 -11.87 23.98
N LYS A 100 14.38 -11.05 24.79
CA LYS A 100 15.75 -11.32 25.27
C LYS A 100 15.81 -12.54 26.18
N GLU A 101 14.90 -12.64 27.16
CA GLU A 101 14.86 -13.80 28.10
C GLU A 101 14.61 -15.13 27.40
N ARG A 102 13.99 -15.11 26.21
CA ARG A 102 13.67 -16.31 25.44
C ARG A 102 14.59 -16.55 24.24
N GLY A 103 15.59 -15.69 24.01
CA GLY A 103 16.51 -15.81 22.88
C GLY A 103 15.82 -15.73 21.55
N LEU A 104 14.81 -14.83 21.41
CA LEU A 104 13.97 -14.71 20.23
C LEU A 104 14.39 -13.53 19.30
N GLU A 105 15.49 -12.88 19.57
CA GLU A 105 15.94 -11.66 18.89
C GLU A 105 16.06 -11.86 17.37
N SER A 106 16.55 -13.01 16.94
CA SER A 106 16.68 -13.33 15.50
C SER A 106 15.34 -13.44 14.75
N ARG A 107 14.23 -13.58 15.49
CA ARG A 107 12.87 -13.74 14.98
C ARG A 107 11.98 -12.53 15.25
N ALA A 108 12.46 -11.58 16.03
CA ALA A 108 11.70 -10.39 16.39
C ALA A 108 11.97 -9.24 15.41
N VAL A 109 10.98 -8.38 15.28
CA VAL A 109 11.07 -7.06 14.66
C VAL A 109 10.53 -6.04 15.66
N GLU A 110 11.13 -4.88 15.72
CA GLU A 110 10.70 -3.81 16.59
C GLU A 110 9.66 -2.93 15.90
N ILE A 111 8.59 -2.60 16.62
CA ILE A 111 7.64 -1.56 16.20
C ILE A 111 8.17 -0.24 16.76
N VAL A 112 8.77 0.58 15.90
CA VAL A 112 9.41 1.85 16.33
C VAL A 112 8.43 3.01 16.45
N GLY A 113 7.25 2.91 15.83
CA GLY A 113 6.21 3.92 15.94
C GLY A 113 4.89 3.43 15.35
N MET A 114 3.80 4.01 15.83
CA MET A 114 2.44 3.70 15.38
C MET A 114 1.56 4.94 15.57
N GLU A 115 0.94 5.38 14.48
CA GLU A 115 0.08 6.55 14.48
C GLU A 115 -1.30 6.24 13.91
N MET A 116 -2.30 6.97 14.38
CA MET A 116 -3.67 6.89 13.92
C MET A 116 -4.24 8.28 13.71
N SER A 117 -4.93 8.47 12.59
CA SER A 117 -5.69 9.69 12.30
C SER A 117 -7.09 9.33 11.85
N THR A 118 -8.02 10.27 12.00
CA THR A 118 -9.39 10.17 11.52
C THR A 118 -9.65 11.21 10.43
N ASP A 119 -10.75 11.07 9.73
CA ASP A 119 -11.14 12.03 8.70
C ASP A 119 -11.23 13.47 9.25
N PHE A 120 -10.79 14.39 8.41
CA PHE A 120 -10.93 15.82 8.66
C PHE A 120 -12.28 16.33 8.14
N PRO A 121 -12.87 17.40 8.74
CA PRO A 121 -14.08 18.00 8.23
C PRO A 121 -14.01 18.35 6.73
N ALA A 122 -12.86 18.82 6.26
CA ALA A 122 -12.64 19.16 4.86
C ALA A 122 -12.86 17.98 3.89
N ALA A 123 -12.57 16.74 4.30
CA ALA A 123 -12.84 15.54 3.52
C ALA A 123 -14.35 15.29 3.30
N LEU A 124 -15.18 15.83 4.20
CA LEU A 124 -16.64 15.68 4.19
C LEU A 124 -17.35 16.88 3.54
N GLU A 125 -16.68 18.00 3.36
CA GLU A 125 -17.23 19.24 2.78
C GLU A 125 -17.36 19.22 1.24
N GLY A 126 -17.03 18.13 0.62
CA GLY A 126 -17.53 17.81 -0.70
C GLY A 126 -16.78 18.37 -1.89
N LYS A 127 -15.50 18.74 -1.75
CA LYS A 127 -14.78 19.40 -2.84
C LYS A 127 -13.76 18.54 -3.56
N SER A 128 -13.36 17.37 -3.01
CA SER A 128 -12.35 16.52 -3.58
C SER A 128 -12.60 15.04 -3.30
N CYS A 129 -12.62 14.22 -4.35
CA CYS A 129 -12.66 12.78 -4.21
C CYS A 129 -11.35 12.22 -3.64
N ILE A 130 -10.20 12.86 -3.93
CA ILE A 130 -8.89 12.51 -3.36
C ILE A 130 -8.91 12.65 -1.84
N GLN A 131 -9.45 13.76 -1.32
CA GLN A 131 -9.60 13.96 0.13
C GLN A 131 -10.59 12.96 0.73
N ALA A 132 -11.71 12.70 0.05
CA ALA A 132 -12.74 11.77 0.50
C ALA A 132 -12.28 10.31 0.61
N VAL A 133 -11.21 9.91 -0.08
CA VAL A 133 -10.61 8.58 0.03
C VAL A 133 -9.44 8.51 1.03
N GLY A 134 -9.22 9.57 1.82
CA GLY A 134 -8.32 9.55 2.98
C GLY A 134 -6.91 10.09 2.74
N PHE A 135 -6.68 10.90 1.70
CA PHE A 135 -5.36 11.51 1.44
C PHE A 135 -4.83 12.30 2.64
N ASP A 136 -5.62 13.25 3.15
CA ASP A 136 -5.20 14.12 4.25
C ASP A 136 -5.02 13.34 5.56
N MET A 137 -5.89 12.37 5.83
CA MET A 137 -5.78 11.48 6.99
C MET A 137 -4.47 10.68 6.96
N THR A 138 -4.12 10.12 5.81
CA THR A 138 -2.87 9.36 5.63
C THR A 138 -1.65 10.28 5.78
N LYS A 139 -1.69 11.48 5.18
CA LYS A 139 -0.62 12.47 5.26
C LYS A 139 -0.41 12.97 6.70
N ASP A 140 -1.47 13.17 7.47
CA ASP A 140 -1.38 13.57 8.89
C ASP A 140 -0.75 12.44 9.74
N ALA A 141 -1.24 11.21 9.59
CA ALA A 141 -0.73 10.07 10.35
C ALA A 141 0.77 9.85 10.09
N VAL A 142 1.19 9.86 8.83
CA VAL A 142 2.61 9.67 8.50
C VAL A 142 3.47 10.85 8.95
N SER A 143 2.96 12.08 8.89
CA SER A 143 3.69 13.26 9.35
C SER A 143 3.96 13.21 10.85
N LYS A 144 2.97 12.76 11.65
CA LYS A 144 3.14 12.52 13.08
C LYS A 144 4.18 11.44 13.34
N LEU A 145 4.04 10.32 12.63
CA LEU A 145 4.96 9.19 12.74
C LEU A 145 6.42 9.59 12.43
N TYR A 146 6.66 10.32 11.34
CA TYR A 146 7.98 10.82 10.98
C TYR A 146 8.55 11.74 12.05
N LYS A 147 7.72 12.63 12.59
CA LYS A 147 8.12 13.53 13.67
C LYS A 147 8.50 12.75 14.94
N ASP A 148 7.67 11.79 15.34
CA ASP A 148 7.83 11.09 16.61
C ASP A 148 8.99 10.10 16.59
N THR A 149 9.25 9.49 15.42
CA THR A 149 10.38 8.57 15.23
C THR A 149 11.68 9.26 14.85
N GLY A 150 11.65 10.53 14.45
CA GLY A 150 12.78 11.25 13.87
C GLY A 150 13.20 10.75 12.49
N MET A 151 12.36 9.96 11.82
CA MET A 151 12.60 9.39 10.51
C MET A 151 11.85 10.17 9.43
N GLY A 152 12.10 9.84 8.17
CA GLY A 152 11.38 10.37 7.02
C GLY A 152 11.20 9.33 5.92
N ALA A 153 10.51 9.70 4.84
CA ALA A 153 10.30 8.79 3.71
C ALA A 153 11.63 8.25 3.13
N GLY A 154 12.71 9.06 3.17
CA GLY A 154 14.03 8.66 2.68
C GLY A 154 14.70 7.53 3.47
N ASP A 155 14.26 7.28 4.69
CA ASP A 155 14.79 6.21 5.54
C ASP A 155 14.09 4.87 5.30
N VAL A 156 12.93 4.88 4.61
CA VAL A 156 12.13 3.70 4.30
C VAL A 156 12.58 3.10 2.97
N GLN A 157 12.66 1.79 2.87
CA GLN A 157 13.01 1.08 1.64
C GLN A 157 11.88 0.18 1.12
N VAL A 158 11.05 -0.33 2.03
CA VAL A 158 9.97 -1.26 1.70
C VAL A 158 8.67 -0.73 2.29
N VAL A 159 7.61 -0.73 1.48
CA VAL A 159 6.29 -0.26 1.87
C VAL A 159 5.23 -1.30 1.52
N GLU A 160 4.47 -1.75 2.49
CA GLU A 160 3.20 -2.44 2.28
C GLU A 160 2.09 -1.42 2.56
N LEU A 161 1.37 -1.00 1.54
CA LEU A 161 0.32 0.01 1.65
C LEU A 161 -1.05 -0.54 1.22
N HIS A 162 -2.10 0.23 1.49
CA HIS A 162 -3.47 -0.13 1.17
C HIS A 162 -3.80 0.18 -0.29
N ASP A 163 -3.60 -0.78 -1.15
CA ASP A 163 -3.90 -0.74 -2.58
C ASP A 163 -5.19 -1.50 -2.92
N CYS A 164 -6.28 -1.21 -2.24
CA CYS A 164 -7.57 -1.81 -2.64
C CYS A 164 -7.90 -1.56 -4.12
N PHE A 165 -7.36 -0.48 -4.67
CA PHE A 165 -7.40 -0.11 -6.09
C PHE A 165 -6.08 0.56 -6.48
N SER A 166 -5.68 0.43 -7.75
CA SER A 166 -4.46 1.07 -8.26
C SER A 166 -4.47 2.60 -8.10
N ALA A 167 -5.65 3.23 -8.19
CA ALA A 167 -5.79 4.66 -7.93
C ALA A 167 -5.44 5.02 -6.47
N ASN A 168 -5.81 4.18 -5.50
CA ASN A 168 -5.46 4.42 -4.10
C ASN A 168 -3.96 4.27 -3.86
N GLU A 169 -3.32 3.28 -4.46
CA GLU A 169 -1.87 3.13 -4.38
C GLU A 169 -1.14 4.39 -4.89
N LEU A 170 -1.55 4.90 -6.05
CA LEU A 170 -1.00 6.12 -6.63
C LEU A 170 -1.11 7.32 -5.69
N ILE A 171 -2.32 7.57 -5.18
CA ILE A 171 -2.61 8.67 -4.26
C ILE A 171 -1.81 8.52 -2.94
N THR A 172 -1.64 7.29 -2.48
CA THR A 172 -0.92 6.99 -1.25
C THR A 172 0.59 7.25 -1.37
N TYR A 173 1.21 7.11 -2.55
CA TYR A 173 2.62 7.47 -2.73
C TYR A 173 2.89 8.91 -2.33
N GLU A 174 2.02 9.82 -2.74
CA GLU A 174 2.12 11.24 -2.43
C GLU A 174 1.80 11.53 -0.96
N ALA A 175 0.75 10.88 -0.42
CA ALA A 175 0.36 11.04 0.97
C ALA A 175 1.47 10.59 1.94
N LEU A 176 2.20 9.53 1.61
CA LEU A 176 3.34 9.03 2.40
C LEU A 176 4.64 9.83 2.17
N GLY A 177 4.67 10.75 1.21
CA GLY A 177 5.86 11.52 0.85
C GLY A 177 6.93 10.69 0.12
N LEU A 178 6.54 9.57 -0.54
CA LEU A 178 7.47 8.81 -1.39
C LEU A 178 7.86 9.60 -2.63
N CYS A 179 6.96 10.45 -3.09
CA CYS A 179 7.16 11.48 -4.10
C CYS A 179 6.40 12.76 -3.70
N GLU A 180 6.68 13.86 -4.38
CA GLU A 180 5.94 15.11 -4.21
C GLU A 180 4.51 14.98 -4.72
N GLU A 181 3.60 15.79 -4.18
CA GLU A 181 2.20 15.86 -4.62
C GLU A 181 2.12 16.25 -6.11
N GLY A 182 1.38 15.49 -6.89
CA GLY A 182 1.28 15.61 -8.34
C GLY A 182 2.39 14.91 -9.13
N LYS A 183 3.34 14.24 -8.47
CA LYS A 183 4.49 13.57 -9.09
C LYS A 183 4.42 12.05 -9.11
N ALA A 184 3.31 11.47 -8.70
CA ALA A 184 3.15 10.02 -8.69
C ALA A 184 3.29 9.38 -10.08
N GLY A 185 2.86 10.08 -11.15
CA GLY A 185 3.05 9.62 -12.53
C GLY A 185 4.52 9.47 -12.89
N GLU A 186 5.33 10.50 -12.65
CA GLU A 186 6.78 10.49 -12.90
C GLU A 186 7.49 9.42 -12.06
N PHE A 187 7.07 9.25 -10.80
CA PHE A 187 7.58 8.24 -9.89
C PHE A 187 7.32 6.80 -10.39
N ILE A 188 6.13 6.54 -10.93
CA ILE A 188 5.76 5.26 -11.54
C ILE A 188 6.56 5.01 -12.82
N ASP A 189 6.69 6.02 -13.68
CA ASP A 189 7.40 5.93 -14.96
C ASP A 189 8.89 5.68 -14.78
N ALA A 190 9.48 6.23 -13.73
CA ALA A 190 10.86 5.95 -13.34
C ALA A 190 11.07 4.53 -12.79
N GLY A 191 9.99 3.81 -12.45
CA GLY A 191 10.08 2.50 -11.80
C GLY A 191 10.50 2.60 -10.32
N ASP A 192 10.35 3.75 -9.71
CA ASP A 192 10.76 4.03 -8.33
C ASP A 192 9.87 3.36 -7.27
N ASN A 193 8.79 2.71 -7.70
CA ASN A 193 7.82 2.01 -6.86
C ASN A 193 7.97 0.48 -6.86
N THR A 194 9.04 -0.06 -7.43
CA THR A 194 9.24 -1.52 -7.60
C THR A 194 10.67 -1.95 -7.31
N TYR A 195 10.96 -3.23 -7.46
CA TYR A 195 12.30 -3.79 -7.29
C TYR A 195 13.32 -3.11 -8.20
N GLY A 196 14.42 -2.62 -7.63
CA GLY A 196 15.46 -1.87 -8.31
C GLY A 196 15.24 -0.36 -8.33
N GLY A 197 14.06 0.12 -7.99
CA GLY A 197 13.74 1.53 -7.83
C GLY A 197 14.06 2.07 -6.44
N LYS A 198 13.58 3.27 -6.14
CA LYS A 198 13.84 3.97 -4.89
C LYS A 198 13.17 3.28 -3.70
N TYR A 199 11.97 2.76 -3.89
CA TYR A 199 11.20 2.01 -2.89
C TYR A 199 10.70 0.70 -3.47
N VAL A 200 10.58 -0.32 -2.64
CA VAL A 200 9.86 -1.54 -3.01
C VAL A 200 8.46 -1.46 -2.41
N VAL A 201 7.48 -1.11 -3.22
CA VAL A 201 6.10 -0.97 -2.76
C VAL A 201 5.31 -2.25 -3.06
N ASN A 202 4.59 -2.72 -2.05
CA ASN A 202 3.78 -3.94 -2.11
C ASN A 202 4.56 -5.15 -2.64
N PRO A 203 5.69 -5.54 -2.02
CA PRO A 203 6.45 -6.73 -2.43
C PRO A 203 5.63 -8.02 -2.33
N SER A 204 4.57 -8.04 -1.51
CA SER A 204 3.65 -9.18 -1.39
C SER A 204 2.71 -9.36 -2.58
N GLY A 205 2.63 -8.36 -3.48
CA GLY A 205 1.64 -8.23 -4.55
C GLY A 205 0.48 -7.30 -4.21
N GLY A 206 0.50 -6.73 -3.00
CA GLY A 206 -0.55 -5.82 -2.54
C GLY A 206 -1.93 -6.47 -2.44
N LEU A 207 -2.93 -5.68 -2.07
CA LEU A 207 -4.31 -6.13 -1.95
C LEU A 207 -4.91 -6.49 -3.31
N ILE A 208 -4.48 -5.80 -4.37
CA ILE A 208 -4.93 -6.05 -5.76
C ILE A 208 -4.76 -7.52 -6.14
N SER A 209 -3.65 -8.14 -5.77
CA SER A 209 -3.35 -9.52 -6.12
C SER A 209 -3.57 -10.49 -4.96
N LYS A 210 -3.21 -10.08 -3.75
CA LYS A 210 -3.27 -10.91 -2.56
C LYS A 210 -4.70 -11.14 -2.09
N GLY A 211 -5.57 -10.17 -2.29
CA GLY A 211 -6.90 -10.13 -1.72
C GLY A 211 -6.98 -9.18 -0.54
N HIS A 212 -8.21 -8.82 -0.16
CA HIS A 212 -8.45 -7.81 0.87
C HIS A 212 -9.52 -8.26 1.87
N PRO A 213 -9.25 -9.25 2.72
CA PRO A 213 -10.11 -9.57 3.85
C PRO A 213 -9.97 -8.46 4.89
N LEU A 214 -10.95 -7.53 4.94
CA LEU A 214 -10.87 -6.23 5.61
C LEU A 214 -10.28 -6.28 7.02
N GLY A 215 -10.77 -7.19 7.87
CA GLY A 215 -10.29 -7.31 9.24
C GLY A 215 -8.92 -7.96 9.39
N ALA A 216 -8.45 -8.72 8.39
CA ALA A 216 -7.18 -9.44 8.43
C ALA A 216 -6.04 -8.68 7.73
N THR A 217 -6.35 -7.84 6.75
CA THR A 217 -5.37 -7.18 5.87
C THR A 217 -4.25 -6.49 6.64
N GLY A 218 -4.58 -5.72 7.68
CA GLY A 218 -3.58 -4.99 8.46
C GLY A 218 -2.53 -5.91 9.08
N LEU A 219 -2.96 -6.98 9.73
CA LEU A 219 -2.03 -7.95 10.31
C LEU A 219 -1.29 -8.78 9.25
N ALA A 220 -1.91 -9.05 8.09
CA ALA A 220 -1.24 -9.71 6.97
C ALA A 220 -0.09 -8.85 6.40
N GLN A 221 -0.29 -7.54 6.25
CA GLN A 221 0.76 -6.62 5.84
C GLN A 221 1.88 -6.52 6.90
N CYS A 222 1.53 -6.53 8.19
CA CYS A 222 2.50 -6.66 9.28
C CYS A 222 3.34 -7.95 9.14
N TYR A 223 2.70 -9.07 8.85
CA TYR A 223 3.39 -10.34 8.62
C TYR A 223 4.36 -10.24 7.44
N ASP A 224 3.93 -9.69 6.31
CA ASP A 224 4.77 -9.54 5.12
C ASP A 224 6.00 -8.65 5.43
N CYS A 225 5.82 -7.52 6.11
CA CYS A 225 6.90 -6.66 6.55
C CYS A 225 7.84 -7.38 7.55
N ALA A 226 7.31 -8.08 8.56
CA ALA A 226 8.10 -8.79 9.55
C ALA A 226 8.91 -9.92 8.91
N LYS A 227 8.29 -10.70 8.02
CA LYS A 227 8.95 -11.80 7.30
C LYS A 227 10.17 -11.33 6.51
N LEU A 228 10.06 -10.19 5.82
CA LEU A 228 11.20 -9.57 5.13
C LEU A 228 12.30 -9.15 6.12
N GLY A 229 11.96 -8.80 7.37
CA GLY A 229 12.89 -8.42 8.43
C GLY A 229 13.69 -9.57 9.02
N THR A 230 13.09 -10.72 9.16
CA THR A 230 13.68 -11.87 9.86
C THR A 230 14.44 -12.84 8.96
N GLN A 231 14.41 -12.67 7.64
CA GLN A 231 15.14 -13.55 6.72
C GLN A 231 16.62 -13.19 6.69
N THR A 232 17.44 -14.11 7.19
CA THR A 232 18.89 -14.09 7.05
C THR A 232 19.30 -14.48 5.63
N ASP A 233 20.50 -14.06 5.21
CA ASP A 233 21.11 -14.22 3.89
C ASP A 233 21.31 -15.68 3.39
N ALA A 234 20.47 -16.61 3.79
CA ALA A 234 20.52 -17.99 3.30
C ALA A 234 20.05 -18.15 1.83
N GLY A 235 20.38 -17.18 0.98
CA GLY A 235 20.44 -17.34 -0.49
C GLY A 235 19.14 -17.59 -1.22
N LYS A 236 17.96 -17.41 -0.60
CA LYS A 236 16.66 -17.49 -1.32
C LYS A 236 15.90 -16.18 -1.16
N PRO A 237 15.65 -15.47 -2.27
CA PRO A 237 14.75 -14.33 -2.24
C PRO A 237 13.36 -14.82 -1.84
N ASN A 238 12.92 -14.42 -0.67
CA ASN A 238 11.51 -14.54 -0.33
C ASN A 238 10.81 -13.25 -0.73
N CYS A 239 9.67 -13.37 -1.33
CA CYS A 239 8.95 -12.26 -1.92
C CYS A 239 9.87 -11.44 -2.84
N ASN A 240 10.28 -12.06 -3.97
CA ASN A 240 10.85 -11.37 -5.13
C ASN A 240 12.14 -10.55 -4.94
N GLY A 241 13.09 -10.98 -4.12
CA GLY A 241 14.45 -10.43 -4.10
C GLY A 241 14.72 -9.27 -3.15
N ALA A 242 13.79 -8.91 -2.27
CA ALA A 242 14.10 -8.02 -1.16
C ALA A 242 15.03 -8.75 -0.17
N SER A 243 16.28 -8.32 -0.09
CA SER A 243 17.31 -8.91 0.77
C SER A 243 17.27 -8.31 2.19
N SER A 244 18.01 -8.90 3.13
CA SER A 244 18.32 -8.38 4.47
C SER A 244 18.92 -6.94 4.50
N LYS A 245 19.14 -6.39 3.33
CA LYS A 245 19.63 -5.06 3.01
C LYS A 245 18.68 -3.93 3.47
N TYR A 246 17.40 -4.22 3.65
CA TYR A 246 16.39 -3.21 3.95
C TYR A 246 16.11 -3.16 5.45
N ARG A 247 16.47 -2.04 6.07
CA ARG A 247 16.41 -1.83 7.51
C ARG A 247 15.02 -1.38 7.96
N TYR A 248 14.43 -0.41 7.26
CA TYR A 248 13.16 0.19 7.65
C TYR A 248 12.05 -0.12 6.67
N ARG A 249 10.87 -0.41 7.19
CA ARG A 249 9.67 -0.77 6.43
C ARG A 249 8.48 0.01 6.94
N LEU A 250 7.68 0.46 6.02
CA LEU A 250 6.45 1.18 6.30
C LEU A 250 5.25 0.31 5.96
N TYR A 251 4.31 0.25 6.87
CA TYR A 251 3.01 -0.32 6.65
C TYR A 251 1.95 0.79 6.77
N GLN A 252 1.03 0.86 5.82
CA GLN A 252 -0.07 1.83 5.81
C GLN A 252 -1.40 1.14 5.49
N ASN A 253 -2.41 1.44 6.31
CA ASN A 253 -3.79 1.02 6.09
C ASN A 253 -4.71 2.24 6.20
N ASN A 254 -5.64 2.42 5.26
CA ASN A 254 -6.56 3.55 5.22
C ASN A 254 -7.52 3.62 6.41
N VAL A 255 -7.58 2.58 7.25
CA VAL A 255 -8.53 2.59 8.35
C VAL A 255 -7.93 3.19 9.61
N PHE A 256 -6.63 2.99 9.93
CA PHE A 256 -6.16 3.44 11.25
C PHE A 256 -4.64 3.61 11.45
N HIS A 257 -3.70 3.06 10.67
CA HIS A 257 -2.33 2.95 11.20
C HIS A 257 -1.23 3.08 10.14
N THR A 258 -0.21 3.81 10.51
CA THR A 258 1.11 3.74 9.87
C THR A 258 2.08 3.18 10.90
N ILE A 259 2.76 2.09 10.61
CA ILE A 259 3.69 1.40 11.51
C ILE A 259 5.05 1.30 10.83
N PHE A 260 6.11 1.71 11.53
CA PHE A 260 7.48 1.41 11.15
C PHE A 260 7.97 0.16 11.84
N TYR A 261 8.74 -0.64 11.12
CA TYR A 261 9.48 -1.77 11.68
C TYR A 261 10.97 -1.56 11.48
N GLU A 262 11.74 -1.78 12.52
CA GLU A 262 13.20 -1.93 12.45
C GLU A 262 13.58 -3.38 12.78
N ARG A 263 14.53 -3.94 12.04
CA ARG A 263 15.15 -5.20 12.45
C ARG A 263 16.05 -4.93 13.66
N ILE A 264 15.81 -5.64 14.75
CA ILE A 264 16.72 -5.62 15.89
C ILE A 264 18.00 -6.34 15.45
N CYS A 265 19.08 -5.57 15.26
CA CYS A 265 20.43 -6.09 15.12
C CYS A 265 21.11 -5.93 16.48
N PHE A 266 21.36 -7.03 17.17
CA PHE A 266 22.21 -7.08 18.34
C PHE A 266 23.61 -7.52 17.96
#